data_df4ba0d930814a5a61d1795109c5c9be
#
_entry.id   df4ba0d930814a5a61d1795109c5c9be
#
_cell.length_a   1.000
_cell.length_b   1.000
_cell.length_c   1.000
_cell.angle_alpha   90.00
_cell.angle_beta   90.00
_cell.angle_gamma   90.00
#
_symmetry.space_group_name_H-M   'P 1'
#
loop_
_entity.id
_entity.type
_entity.pdbx_description
1 polymer ?
#
loop_
_entity_poly.entity_id
_entity_poly.type
_entity_poly.pdbx_seq_one_letter_code
_entity_poly.pdbx_strand_id
1 'polypeptide(L)'
;MNNIFSKAARRLSHAALWTGAFLASAAHAVNDLPGGPAVNQLNLHPPVSRIAEAQHGLHWFLLIICAVIFVGVFGAMFYSIFAHRKSKGYKPATFTDSVPVEIAWTVVPFLIVIGMALPATKVLVAQKDTSNSDLTIKITGYQWKWGYDYIKGEGEGIAFISTLDISLRGMPDSGNQLVYNY
;
A
#
# COMPACT_ATOMS: atom_id res chain seq x y z
N MET A 1 4.71 16.26 48.80
CA MET A 1 3.64 16.44 47.81
C MET A 1 4.14 17.03 46.48
N ASN A 2 5.21 17.82 46.42
CA ASN A 2 5.71 18.50 45.21
C ASN A 2 6.37 17.59 44.14
N ASN A 3 6.84 16.40 44.49
CA ASN A 3 7.55 15.52 43.53
C ASN A 3 6.65 14.73 42.55
N ILE A 4 5.38 14.56 42.88
CA ILE A 4 4.45 13.80 42.06
C ILE A 4 3.95 14.68 40.92
N PHE A 5 3.64 15.95 41.21
CA PHE A 5 3.21 16.93 40.18
C PHE A 5 4.30 17.23 39.16
N SER A 6 5.56 17.33 39.59
CA SER A 6 6.68 17.57 38.67
C SER A 6 6.94 16.38 37.73
N LYS A 7 6.78 15.16 38.20
CA LYS A 7 6.92 13.93 37.39
C LYS A 7 5.75 13.78 36.40
N ALA A 8 4.52 14.13 36.79
CA ALA A 8 3.36 14.09 35.91
C ALA A 8 3.45 15.17 34.80
N ALA A 9 3.85 16.39 35.16
CA ALA A 9 4.06 17.47 34.21
C ALA A 9 5.16 17.13 33.18
N ARG A 10 6.27 16.53 33.62
CA ARG A 10 7.35 16.09 32.74
C ARG A 10 6.90 14.97 31.77
N ARG A 11 6.08 14.02 32.21
CA ARG A 11 5.52 12.97 31.34
C ARG A 11 4.54 13.53 30.31
N LEU A 12 3.72 14.49 30.71
CA LEU A 12 2.80 15.17 29.80
C LEU A 12 3.55 16.02 28.75
N SER A 13 4.63 16.70 29.14
CA SER A 13 5.45 17.46 28.20
C SER A 13 6.18 16.55 27.18
N HIS A 14 6.69 15.40 27.62
CA HIS A 14 7.29 14.43 26.69
C HIS A 14 6.25 13.82 25.74
N ALA A 15 5.06 13.48 26.24
CA ALA A 15 3.98 12.98 25.39
C ALA A 15 3.56 14.04 24.36
N ALA A 16 3.41 15.30 24.74
CA ALA A 16 3.09 16.40 23.84
C ALA A 16 4.18 16.68 22.80
N LEU A 17 5.47 16.57 23.20
CA LEU A 17 6.60 16.69 22.26
C LEU A 17 6.63 15.56 21.24
N TRP A 18 6.38 14.32 21.64
CA TRP A 18 6.33 13.18 20.72
C TRP A 18 5.12 13.26 19.79
N THR A 19 3.94 13.66 20.28
CA THR A 19 2.75 13.90 19.44
C THR A 19 2.97 15.04 18.47
N GLY A 20 3.60 16.13 18.91
CA GLY A 20 3.95 17.27 18.05
C GLY A 20 4.97 16.91 16.99
N ALA A 21 5.99 16.11 17.30
CA ALA A 21 6.97 15.64 16.34
C ALA A 21 6.36 14.68 15.29
N PHE A 22 5.40 13.83 15.71
CA PHE A 22 4.67 12.94 14.80
C PHE A 22 3.74 13.72 13.84
N LEU A 23 3.11 14.77 14.33
CA LEU A 23 2.25 15.65 13.51
C LEU A 23 3.07 16.56 12.59
N ALA A 24 4.25 16.99 13.00
CA ALA A 24 5.13 17.83 12.18
C ALA A 24 5.75 17.05 10.99
N SER A 25 6.00 15.74 11.13
CA SER A 25 6.47 14.92 10.02
C SER A 25 5.42 14.66 8.94
N ALA A 26 4.13 14.86 9.25
CA ALA A 26 3.03 14.78 8.28
C ALA A 26 2.85 16.08 7.45
N ALA A 27 3.56 17.15 7.77
CA ALA A 27 3.38 18.46 7.15
C ALA A 27 4.25 18.71 5.90
N HIS A 28 5.03 17.76 5.42
CA HIS A 28 5.67 17.85 4.13
C HIS A 28 4.66 17.48 3.04
N ALA A 29 3.82 18.44 2.69
CA ALA A 29 2.88 18.31 1.59
C ALA A 29 3.67 18.14 0.28
N VAL A 30 3.57 16.98 -0.33
CA VAL A 30 3.89 16.80 -1.74
C VAL A 30 2.90 17.67 -2.52
N ASN A 31 3.39 18.55 -3.39
CA ASN A 31 2.52 19.34 -4.26
C ASN A 31 1.71 18.41 -5.16
N ASP A 32 0.42 18.69 -5.33
CA ASP A 32 -0.40 18.03 -6.36
C ASP A 32 0.21 18.32 -7.73
N LEU A 33 0.69 17.27 -8.38
CA LEU A 33 1.15 17.33 -9.75
C LEU A 33 0.05 16.78 -10.67
N PRO A 34 -0.24 17.40 -11.81
CA PRO A 34 -1.18 16.86 -12.78
C PRO A 34 -0.80 15.42 -13.15
N GLY A 35 -1.71 14.46 -12.93
CA GLY A 35 -1.45 13.03 -13.15
C GLY A 35 -0.62 12.32 -12.07
N GLY A 36 -0.15 13.04 -11.04
CA GLY A 36 0.55 12.48 -9.89
C GLY A 36 -0.38 12.08 -8.74
N PRO A 37 0.19 11.56 -7.65
CA PRO A 37 -0.59 11.24 -6.45
C PRO A 37 -1.11 12.53 -5.80
N ALA A 38 -2.35 12.49 -5.30
CA ALA A 38 -2.92 13.59 -4.54
C ALA A 38 -2.19 13.80 -3.20
N VAL A 39 -2.24 15.01 -2.66
CA VAL A 39 -1.68 15.33 -1.34
C VAL A 39 -2.26 14.39 -0.28
N ASN A 40 -1.38 13.76 0.51
CA ASN A 40 -1.75 12.76 1.52
C ASN A 40 -2.46 11.51 0.97
N GLN A 41 -2.27 11.18 -0.28
CA GLN A 41 -2.82 9.94 -0.84
C GLN A 41 -2.12 8.72 -0.24
N LEU A 42 -2.82 8.00 0.63
CA LEU A 42 -2.34 6.78 1.31
C LEU A 42 -2.73 5.49 0.57
N ASN A 43 -3.56 5.60 -0.46
CA ASN A 43 -4.11 4.45 -1.18
C ASN A 43 -3.93 4.62 -2.69
N LEU A 44 -4.35 3.63 -3.46
CA LEU A 44 -4.32 3.66 -4.91
C LEU A 44 -5.07 4.88 -5.46
N HIS A 45 -4.58 5.40 -6.58
CA HIS A 45 -5.24 6.47 -7.32
C HIS A 45 -6.68 6.05 -7.74
N PRO A 46 -7.64 6.99 -7.83
CA PRO A 46 -8.97 6.69 -8.34
C PRO A 46 -8.92 5.97 -9.70
N PRO A 47 -9.65 4.85 -9.86
CA PRO A 47 -9.61 4.09 -11.10
C PRO A 47 -10.29 4.86 -12.24
N VAL A 48 -9.63 4.91 -13.40
CA VAL A 48 -10.16 5.55 -14.62
C VAL A 48 -10.44 4.55 -15.75
N SER A 49 -10.10 3.27 -15.55
CA SER A 49 -10.37 2.20 -16.51
C SER A 49 -11.04 1.01 -15.82
N ARG A 50 -11.76 0.17 -16.61
CA ARG A 50 -12.43 -1.03 -16.12
C ARG A 50 -11.45 -2.00 -15.41
N ILE A 51 -10.24 -2.11 -15.93
CA ILE A 51 -9.18 -2.96 -15.33
C ILE A 51 -8.71 -2.35 -14.01
N ALA A 52 -8.49 -1.02 -13.96
CA ALA A 52 -8.11 -0.32 -12.74
C ALA A 52 -9.19 -0.45 -11.64
N GLU A 53 -10.47 -0.41 -12.02
CA GLU A 53 -11.59 -0.63 -11.09
C GLU A 53 -11.56 -2.05 -10.51
N ALA A 54 -11.34 -3.07 -11.34
CA ALA A 54 -11.21 -4.44 -10.90
C ALA A 54 -10.00 -4.65 -9.96
N GLN A 55 -8.87 -4.02 -10.25
CA GLN A 55 -7.68 -4.02 -9.40
C GLN A 55 -7.95 -3.31 -8.06
N HIS A 56 -8.63 -2.17 -8.09
CA HIS A 56 -8.99 -1.41 -6.90
C HIS A 56 -9.95 -2.22 -6.00
N GLY A 57 -10.93 -2.90 -6.59
CA GLY A 57 -11.81 -3.82 -5.87
C GLY A 57 -11.05 -4.98 -5.22
N LEU A 58 -10.11 -5.61 -5.94
CA LEU A 58 -9.25 -6.67 -5.41
C LEU A 58 -8.37 -6.15 -4.26
N HIS A 59 -7.78 -4.97 -4.40
CA HIS A 59 -6.98 -4.33 -3.36
C HIS A 59 -7.78 -4.13 -2.07
N TRP A 60 -8.98 -3.57 -2.15
CA TRP A 60 -9.85 -3.40 -0.99
C TRP A 60 -10.24 -4.73 -0.34
N PHE A 61 -10.54 -5.74 -1.14
CA PHE A 61 -10.84 -7.07 -0.64
C PHE A 61 -9.68 -7.64 0.18
N LEU A 62 -8.47 -7.57 -0.34
CA LEU A 62 -7.26 -8.02 0.36
C LEU A 62 -6.99 -7.19 1.63
N LEU A 63 -7.15 -5.88 1.55
CA LEU A 63 -6.95 -4.97 2.68
C LEU A 63 -7.92 -5.28 3.82
N ILE A 64 -9.18 -5.56 3.52
CA ILE A 64 -10.18 -5.94 4.53
C ILE A 64 -9.79 -7.25 5.21
N ILE A 65 -9.36 -8.26 4.45
CA ILE A 65 -8.89 -9.53 5.02
C ILE A 65 -7.72 -9.28 5.97
N CYS A 66 -6.72 -8.51 5.54
CA CYS A 66 -5.58 -8.16 6.37
C CYS A 66 -5.99 -7.39 7.63
N ALA A 67 -6.92 -6.45 7.52
CA ALA A 67 -7.42 -5.69 8.66
C ALA A 67 -8.17 -6.59 9.66
N VAL A 68 -8.99 -7.54 9.19
CA VAL A 68 -9.69 -8.50 10.06
C VAL A 68 -8.69 -9.38 10.81
N ILE A 69 -7.67 -9.91 10.12
CA ILE A 69 -6.62 -10.72 10.74
C ILE A 69 -5.86 -9.88 11.77
N PHE A 70 -5.47 -8.66 11.41
CA PHE A 70 -4.77 -7.74 12.30
C PHE A 70 -5.56 -7.47 13.58
N VAL A 71 -6.82 -7.07 13.44
CA VAL A 71 -7.70 -6.79 14.59
C VAL A 71 -7.91 -8.04 15.46
N GLY A 72 -8.10 -9.21 14.83
CA GLY A 72 -8.27 -10.48 15.55
C GLY A 72 -7.04 -10.86 16.37
N VAL A 73 -5.86 -10.83 15.75
CA VAL A 73 -4.60 -11.21 16.40
C VAL A 73 -4.22 -10.22 17.51
N PHE A 74 -4.19 -8.91 17.18
CA PHE A 74 -3.85 -7.89 18.17
C PHE A 74 -4.91 -7.78 19.27
N GLY A 75 -6.19 -7.96 18.94
CA GLY A 75 -7.27 -8.03 19.93
C GLY A 75 -7.07 -9.16 20.93
N ALA A 76 -6.78 -10.36 20.46
CA ALA A 76 -6.49 -11.51 21.32
C ALA A 76 -5.23 -11.27 22.18
N MET A 77 -4.19 -10.69 21.59
CA MET A 77 -2.95 -10.34 22.28
C MET A 77 -3.19 -9.32 23.40
N PHE A 78 -3.86 -8.21 23.10
CA PHE A 78 -4.17 -7.19 24.09
C PHE A 78 -5.12 -7.72 25.17
N TYR A 79 -6.14 -8.50 24.79
CA TYR A 79 -7.00 -9.17 25.75
C TYR A 79 -6.17 -10.02 26.73
N SER A 80 -5.25 -10.83 26.22
CA SER A 80 -4.38 -11.68 27.05
C SER A 80 -3.51 -10.86 28.00
N ILE A 81 -2.91 -9.77 27.52
CA ILE A 81 -2.08 -8.88 28.35
C ILE A 81 -2.89 -8.26 29.50
N PHE A 82 -4.12 -7.81 29.24
CA PHE A 82 -4.92 -7.13 30.24
C PHE A 82 -5.69 -8.11 31.17
N ALA A 83 -6.23 -9.19 30.62
CA ALA A 83 -7.03 -10.16 31.39
C ALA A 83 -6.16 -11.09 32.24
N HIS A 84 -5.02 -11.56 31.69
CA HIS A 84 -4.18 -12.58 32.33
C HIS A 84 -2.95 -12.00 33.02
N ARG A 85 -2.90 -10.70 33.29
CA ARG A 85 -1.76 -10.09 33.98
C ARG A 85 -1.60 -10.59 35.41
N LYS A 86 -0.36 -10.78 35.83
CA LYS A 86 0.01 -11.26 37.16
C LYS A 86 -0.58 -10.42 38.30
N SER A 87 -0.75 -9.10 38.10
CA SER A 87 -1.32 -8.20 39.12
C SER A 87 -2.80 -8.47 39.45
N LYS A 88 -3.50 -9.24 38.62
CA LYS A 88 -4.88 -9.71 38.90
C LYS A 88 -4.94 -11.07 39.59
N GLY A 89 -3.81 -11.63 40.03
CA GLY A 89 -3.73 -12.92 40.68
C GLY A 89 -3.97 -14.12 39.75
N TYR A 90 -3.88 -13.90 38.44
CA TYR A 90 -4.07 -14.96 37.46
C TYR A 90 -2.97 -16.01 37.56
N LYS A 91 -3.36 -17.30 37.66
CA LYS A 91 -2.41 -18.42 37.67
C LYS A 91 -2.19 -18.87 36.21
N PRO A 92 -0.92 -19.10 35.79
CA PRO A 92 -0.64 -19.60 34.47
C PRO A 92 -1.34 -20.93 34.22
N ALA A 93 -1.83 -21.12 32.98
CA ALA A 93 -2.33 -22.42 32.58
C ALA A 93 -1.19 -23.44 32.47
N THR A 94 -1.49 -24.71 32.73
CA THR A 94 -0.51 -25.81 32.72
C THR A 94 -0.57 -26.63 31.44
N PHE A 95 -1.55 -26.41 30.54
CA PHE A 95 -1.59 -27.09 29.27
C PHE A 95 -0.53 -26.51 28.31
N THR A 96 0.10 -27.36 27.52
CA THR A 96 1.20 -27.01 26.63
C THR A 96 0.75 -26.98 25.15
N ASP A 97 -0.28 -27.75 24.81
CA ASP A 97 -0.70 -28.02 23.43
C ASP A 97 -2.23 -28.14 23.33
N SER A 98 -2.75 -27.91 22.15
CA SER A 98 -4.16 -28.07 21.83
C SER A 98 -4.34 -28.39 20.35
N VAL A 99 -4.52 -29.67 20.02
CA VAL A 99 -4.69 -30.18 18.65
C VAL A 99 -5.78 -29.41 17.86
N PRO A 100 -6.97 -29.09 18.40
CA PRO A 100 -7.96 -28.34 17.65
C PRO A 100 -7.50 -26.94 17.25
N VAL A 101 -6.73 -26.27 18.09
CA VAL A 101 -6.18 -24.93 17.83
C VAL A 101 -5.08 -25.01 16.77
N GLU A 102 -4.24 -26.04 16.80
CA GLU A 102 -3.20 -26.31 15.83
C GLU A 102 -3.78 -26.54 14.43
N ILE A 103 -4.81 -27.35 14.33
CA ILE A 103 -5.54 -27.55 13.09
C ILE A 103 -6.15 -26.25 12.60
N ALA A 104 -6.78 -25.47 13.48
CA ALA A 104 -7.43 -24.21 13.11
C ALA A 104 -6.45 -23.19 12.52
N TRP A 105 -5.30 -22.94 13.16
CA TRP A 105 -4.35 -21.95 12.64
C TRP A 105 -3.60 -22.42 11.41
N THR A 106 -3.63 -23.72 11.06
CA THR A 106 -3.09 -24.25 9.81
C THR A 106 -4.12 -24.17 8.70
N VAL A 107 -5.35 -24.62 8.94
CA VAL A 107 -6.40 -24.72 7.92
C VAL A 107 -6.97 -23.36 7.55
N VAL A 108 -7.19 -22.47 8.51
CA VAL A 108 -7.80 -21.16 8.25
C VAL A 108 -6.96 -20.30 7.32
N PRO A 109 -5.65 -20.09 7.53
CA PRO A 109 -4.81 -19.35 6.58
C PRO A 109 -4.75 -19.99 5.19
N PHE A 110 -4.72 -21.30 5.13
CA PHE A 110 -4.74 -22.05 3.85
C PHE A 110 -6.02 -21.75 3.05
N LEU A 111 -7.19 -21.80 3.70
CA LEU A 111 -8.47 -21.46 3.06
C LEU A 111 -8.55 -20.00 2.63
N ILE A 112 -7.99 -19.07 3.43
CA ILE A 112 -7.90 -17.66 3.08
C ILE A 112 -7.08 -17.47 1.81
N VAL A 113 -5.91 -18.10 1.71
CA VAL A 113 -5.04 -18.01 0.52
C VAL A 113 -5.75 -18.52 -0.73
N ILE A 114 -6.42 -19.68 -0.66
CA ILE A 114 -7.21 -20.20 -1.78
C ILE A 114 -8.33 -19.23 -2.15
N GLY A 115 -9.06 -18.69 -1.16
CA GLY A 115 -10.13 -17.73 -1.38
C GLY A 115 -9.67 -16.44 -2.03
N MET A 116 -8.43 -15.99 -1.76
CA MET A 116 -7.82 -14.83 -2.41
C MET A 116 -7.30 -15.14 -3.82
N ALA A 117 -6.80 -16.35 -4.08
CA ALA A 117 -6.24 -16.71 -5.36
C ALA A 117 -7.26 -16.68 -6.50
N LEU A 118 -8.51 -17.07 -6.24
CA LEU A 118 -9.56 -17.10 -7.26
C LEU A 118 -9.89 -15.71 -7.85
N PRO A 119 -10.23 -14.67 -7.07
CA PRO A 119 -10.47 -13.34 -7.61
C PRO A 119 -9.19 -12.71 -8.19
N ALA A 120 -8.03 -12.95 -7.60
CA ALA A 120 -6.76 -12.45 -8.13
C ALA A 120 -6.47 -13.01 -9.53
N THR A 121 -6.68 -14.32 -9.74
CA THR A 121 -6.51 -14.95 -11.05
C THR A 121 -7.47 -14.37 -12.08
N LYS A 122 -8.73 -14.12 -11.73
CA LYS A 122 -9.70 -13.49 -12.66
C LYS A 122 -9.24 -12.11 -13.12
N VAL A 123 -8.77 -11.25 -12.21
CA VAL A 123 -8.27 -9.93 -12.55
C VAL A 123 -7.01 -10.03 -13.42
N LEU A 124 -6.09 -10.96 -13.10
CA LEU A 124 -4.87 -11.18 -13.88
C LEU A 124 -5.17 -11.63 -15.32
N VAL A 125 -6.14 -12.53 -15.50
CA VAL A 125 -6.54 -12.99 -16.83
C VAL A 125 -7.22 -11.86 -17.62
N ALA A 126 -8.08 -11.06 -16.96
CA ALA A 126 -8.74 -9.92 -17.59
C ALA A 126 -7.74 -8.85 -18.07
N GLN A 127 -6.61 -8.67 -17.39
CA GLN A 127 -5.55 -7.75 -17.83
C GLN A 127 -4.86 -8.18 -19.13
N LYS A 128 -4.86 -9.47 -19.44
CA LYS A 128 -4.25 -10.01 -20.66
C LYS A 128 -5.21 -10.05 -21.84
N ASP A 129 -6.48 -9.75 -21.61
CA ASP A 129 -7.48 -9.73 -22.68
C ASP A 129 -7.37 -8.41 -23.47
N THR A 130 -6.81 -8.52 -24.67
CA THR A 130 -6.62 -7.43 -25.63
C THR A 130 -7.57 -7.54 -26.83
N SER A 131 -8.55 -8.44 -26.78
CA SER A 131 -9.41 -8.77 -27.95
C SER A 131 -10.26 -7.59 -28.45
N ASN A 132 -10.64 -6.64 -27.57
CA ASN A 132 -11.48 -5.49 -27.89
C ASN A 132 -10.76 -4.15 -27.59
N SER A 133 -9.52 -4.01 -28.03
CA SER A 133 -8.79 -2.75 -27.87
C SER A 133 -9.23 -1.72 -28.91
N ASP A 134 -9.57 -0.51 -28.46
CA ASP A 134 -9.86 0.65 -29.34
C ASP A 134 -8.57 1.22 -29.90
N LEU A 135 -7.49 1.18 -29.13
CA LEU A 135 -6.17 1.68 -29.49
C LEU A 135 -5.12 0.60 -29.19
N THR A 136 -4.23 0.34 -30.14
CA THR A 136 -3.10 -0.57 -29.97
C THR A 136 -1.79 0.15 -30.27
N ILE A 137 -0.92 0.25 -29.27
CA ILE A 137 0.39 0.87 -29.38
C ILE A 137 1.46 -0.20 -29.09
N LYS A 138 2.36 -0.41 -30.03
CA LYS A 138 3.55 -1.22 -29.82
C LYS A 138 4.65 -0.37 -29.20
N ILE A 139 5.08 -0.75 -28.02
CA ILE A 139 6.16 -0.06 -27.31
C ILE A 139 7.41 -0.91 -27.38
N THR A 140 8.48 -0.35 -27.92
CA THR A 140 9.78 -1.01 -28.06
C THR A 140 10.80 -0.30 -27.17
N GLY A 141 11.35 -1.03 -26.18
CA GLY A 141 12.44 -0.54 -25.34
C GLY A 141 13.77 -0.68 -26.06
N TYR A 142 14.48 0.42 -26.20
CA TYR A 142 15.88 0.45 -26.62
C TYR A 142 16.73 0.91 -25.43
N GLN A 143 18.02 0.67 -25.48
CA GLN A 143 18.95 1.21 -24.48
C GLN A 143 18.87 2.74 -24.51
N TRP A 144 18.35 3.32 -23.41
CA TRP A 144 18.17 4.75 -23.14
C TRP A 144 17.12 5.48 -23.99
N LYS A 145 16.20 4.78 -24.67
CA LYS A 145 15.11 5.38 -25.43
C LYS A 145 13.93 4.42 -25.60
N TRP A 146 12.76 4.97 -25.94
CA TRP A 146 11.55 4.21 -26.18
C TRP A 146 11.01 4.51 -27.56
N GLY A 147 10.63 3.50 -28.33
CA GLY A 147 9.92 3.62 -29.58
C GLY A 147 8.43 3.33 -29.37
N TYR A 148 7.59 4.11 -30.02
CA TYR A 148 6.14 3.98 -30.01
C TYR A 148 5.64 3.86 -31.44
N ASP A 149 4.93 2.77 -31.74
CA ASP A 149 4.31 2.52 -33.04
C ASP A 149 2.81 2.35 -32.82
N TYR A 150 1.99 3.23 -33.37
CA TYR A 150 0.54 3.13 -33.32
C TYR A 150 0.07 2.16 -34.40
N ILE A 151 -0.38 0.95 -33.99
CA ILE A 151 -0.72 -0.15 -34.91
C ILE A 151 -2.20 -0.11 -35.29
N LYS A 152 -3.08 0.32 -34.36
CA LYS A 152 -4.52 0.31 -34.53
C LYS A 152 -5.17 1.45 -33.76
N GLY A 153 -6.19 2.07 -34.32
CA GLY A 153 -7.01 3.11 -33.69
C GLY A 153 -6.60 4.52 -34.11
N GLU A 154 -6.93 5.50 -33.28
CA GLU A 154 -6.59 6.89 -33.54
C GLU A 154 -5.07 7.06 -33.57
N GLY A 155 -4.57 7.60 -34.69
CA GLY A 155 -3.13 7.76 -34.94
C GLY A 155 -2.45 6.54 -35.57
N GLU A 156 -3.18 5.58 -36.14
CA GLU A 156 -2.61 4.44 -36.86
C GLU A 156 -1.56 4.87 -37.90
N GLY A 157 -0.41 4.24 -37.89
CA GLY A 157 0.74 4.57 -38.75
C GLY A 157 1.69 5.63 -38.21
N ILE A 158 1.37 6.27 -37.08
CA ILE A 158 2.31 7.19 -36.41
C ILE A 158 3.36 6.36 -35.65
N ALA A 159 4.63 6.69 -35.90
CA ALA A 159 5.76 6.11 -35.18
C ALA A 159 6.74 7.21 -34.74
N PHE A 160 7.21 7.14 -33.51
CA PHE A 160 8.22 8.08 -33.01
C PHE A 160 9.11 7.44 -31.93
N ILE A 161 10.23 8.08 -31.69
CA ILE A 161 11.19 7.68 -30.63
C ILE A 161 11.24 8.77 -29.58
N SER A 162 10.97 8.40 -28.33
CA SER A 162 11.14 9.26 -27.16
C SER A 162 12.54 9.06 -26.58
N THR A 163 13.29 10.14 -26.43
CA THR A 163 14.62 10.15 -25.82
C THR A 163 14.62 11.07 -24.61
N LEU A 164 15.57 10.86 -23.69
CA LEU A 164 15.77 11.80 -22.59
C LEU A 164 16.16 13.18 -23.16
N ASP A 165 15.56 14.25 -22.65
CA ASP A 165 15.88 15.60 -23.02
C ASP A 165 17.38 15.88 -22.81
N ILE A 166 18.02 16.43 -23.84
CA ILE A 166 19.45 16.71 -23.83
C ILE A 166 19.82 17.73 -22.76
N SER A 167 18.91 18.68 -22.46
CA SER A 167 19.11 19.68 -21.41
C SER A 167 19.21 19.07 -20.00
N LEU A 168 18.64 17.88 -19.79
CA LEU A 168 18.68 17.13 -18.54
C LEU A 168 19.82 16.12 -18.46
N ARG A 169 20.57 15.94 -19.56
CA ARG A 169 21.75 15.08 -19.58
C ARG A 169 22.93 15.78 -18.92
N GLY A 170 23.38 15.29 -17.79
CA GLY A 170 24.57 15.80 -17.11
C GLY A 170 24.30 16.79 -15.98
N MET A 171 23.04 17.00 -15.59
CA MET A 171 22.78 17.62 -14.31
C MET A 171 23.18 16.65 -13.20
N PRO A 172 24.06 17.04 -12.26
CA PRO A 172 24.25 16.29 -11.05
C PRO A 172 22.89 16.22 -10.34
N ASP A 173 22.67 15.13 -9.63
CA ASP A 173 21.43 14.81 -8.90
C ASP A 173 21.13 15.91 -7.87
N SER A 174 20.61 17.04 -8.33
CA SER A 174 20.35 18.25 -7.56
C SER A 174 18.89 18.35 -7.11
N GLY A 175 18.25 17.20 -6.85
CA GLY A 175 16.92 17.17 -6.24
C GLY A 175 15.82 17.96 -7.00
N ASN A 176 16.11 18.41 -8.21
CA ASN A 176 15.18 19.17 -9.02
C ASN A 176 14.23 18.24 -9.76
N GLN A 177 12.98 18.49 -9.54
CA GLN A 177 11.81 17.89 -10.12
C GLN A 177 12.02 17.52 -11.58
N LEU A 178 11.79 16.24 -11.88
CA LEU A 178 11.57 15.78 -13.24
C LEU A 178 10.32 16.51 -13.77
N VAL A 179 10.55 17.54 -14.56
CA VAL A 179 9.48 18.21 -15.31
C VAL A 179 9.11 17.25 -16.44
N TYR A 180 8.03 16.50 -16.28
CA TYR A 180 7.43 15.76 -17.37
C TYR A 180 6.69 16.78 -18.25
N ASN A 181 7.32 17.18 -19.35
CA ASN A 181 6.60 17.86 -20.42
C ASN A 181 5.82 16.79 -21.19
N TYR A 182 4.51 16.79 -21.03
CA TYR A 182 3.56 16.06 -21.87
C TYR A 182 3.33 16.84 -23.16
#